data_3e3373759ea50da7c4e8463ac78cbb0d
#
_entry.id   3e3373759ea50da7c4e8463ac78cbb0d
#
_cell.length_a   1.000
_cell.length_b   1.000
_cell.length_c   1.000
_cell.angle_alpha   90.00
_cell.angle_beta   90.00
_cell.angle_gamma   90.00
#
_symmetry.space_group_name_H-M   'P 1'
#
loop_
_entity.id
_entity.type
_entity.pdbx_description
1 polymer ?
#
loop_
_entity_poly.entity_id
_entity_poly.type
_entity_poly.pdbx_seq_one_letter_code
_entity_poly.pdbx_strand_id
1 'polypeptide(L)'
;IVSGLAVGLFMKIDQVMLREMVGSESAGIYSAATRISEVWYFIPAVIVSSVSPSIIAAKKMGEGLYYQRLQRLFNLIAGLAFAIAIPTTFLSRPLILLLFGESYAAASPILAIHIWATLFYFLGIAQGPWNITEGLMNLSLKRTLITAMVNIILNLILIPLYAGIGAAISTVTSYVCGAFLANIINDKSRRIFFLQAESIF
;
A
#
# COMPACT_ATOMS: atom_id res chain seq x y z
N ILE A 1 -15.74 14.70 -5.24
CA ILE A 1 -15.38 14.31 -6.64
C ILE A 1 -13.94 14.69 -6.96
N VAL A 2 -13.49 15.94 -6.73
CA VAL A 2 -12.12 16.39 -7.01
C VAL A 2 -11.06 15.61 -6.23
N SER A 3 -11.28 15.32 -4.95
CA SER A 3 -10.37 14.55 -4.13
C SER A 3 -10.22 13.09 -4.61
N GLY A 4 -11.30 12.47 -5.07
CA GLY A 4 -11.26 11.11 -5.63
C GLY A 4 -10.50 11.04 -6.96
N LEU A 5 -10.67 12.04 -7.83
CA LEU A 5 -9.91 12.14 -9.07
C LEU A 5 -8.42 12.37 -8.80
N ALA A 6 -8.08 13.23 -7.83
CA ALA A 6 -6.70 13.47 -7.44
C ALA A 6 -6.01 12.21 -6.90
N VAL A 7 -6.70 11.42 -6.07
CA VAL A 7 -6.19 10.14 -5.57
C VAL A 7 -6.03 9.13 -6.72
N GLY A 8 -7.01 9.05 -7.63
CA GLY A 8 -6.93 8.15 -8.78
C GLY A 8 -5.79 8.49 -9.74
N LEU A 9 -5.57 9.78 -10.04
CA LEU A 9 -4.42 10.25 -10.82
C LEU A 9 -3.10 9.97 -10.09
N PHE A 10 -3.08 10.18 -8.78
CA PHE A 10 -1.92 9.89 -7.95
C PHE A 10 -1.54 8.41 -7.97
N MET A 11 -2.51 7.50 -7.88
CA MET A 11 -2.26 6.05 -7.95
C MET A 11 -1.71 5.59 -9.31
N LYS A 12 -1.78 6.44 -10.34
CA LYS A 12 -1.27 6.16 -11.69
C LYS A 12 -0.08 7.02 -12.09
N ILE A 13 0.45 7.83 -11.17
CA ILE A 13 1.57 8.73 -11.46
C ILE A 13 2.81 7.97 -11.92
N ASP A 14 3.07 6.79 -11.37
CA ASP A 14 4.18 5.90 -11.76
C ASP A 14 4.11 5.55 -13.24
N GLN A 15 2.91 5.20 -13.73
CA GLN A 15 2.70 4.84 -15.14
C GLN A 15 2.88 6.03 -16.06
N VAL A 16 2.40 7.22 -15.64
CA VAL A 16 2.59 8.47 -16.40
C VAL A 16 4.07 8.81 -16.46
N MET A 17 4.77 8.80 -15.33
CA MET A 17 6.21 9.11 -15.27
C MET A 17 7.03 8.10 -16.09
N LEU A 18 6.73 6.80 -15.99
CA LEU A 18 7.38 5.78 -16.81
C LEU A 18 7.20 6.04 -18.31
N ARG A 19 5.97 6.37 -18.72
CA ARG A 19 5.66 6.65 -20.12
C ARG A 19 6.45 7.85 -20.66
N GLU A 20 6.50 8.94 -19.90
CA GLU A 20 7.17 10.18 -20.31
C GLU A 20 8.71 10.09 -20.24
N MET A 21 9.25 9.32 -19.27
CA MET A 21 10.69 9.25 -19.01
C MET A 21 11.39 8.12 -19.76
N VAL A 22 10.72 6.98 -19.98
CA VAL A 22 11.31 5.76 -20.55
C VAL A 22 10.60 5.29 -21.81
N GLY A 23 9.28 5.53 -21.90
CA GLY A 23 8.47 5.17 -23.06
C GLY A 23 7.28 4.26 -22.76
N SER A 24 6.39 4.14 -23.74
CA SER A 24 5.11 3.45 -23.61
C SER A 24 5.27 1.93 -23.38
N GLU A 25 6.31 1.32 -23.90
CA GLU A 25 6.60 -0.12 -23.69
C GLU A 25 6.87 -0.42 -22.23
N SER A 26 7.77 0.35 -21.58
CA SER A 26 8.07 0.21 -20.15
C SER A 26 6.85 0.46 -19.28
N ALA A 27 6.02 1.43 -19.62
CA ALA A 27 4.76 1.68 -18.91
C ALA A 27 3.77 0.53 -19.08
N GLY A 28 3.72 -0.10 -20.26
CA GLY A 28 2.90 -1.29 -20.52
C GLY A 28 3.32 -2.49 -19.68
N ILE A 29 4.64 -2.78 -19.64
CA ILE A 29 5.22 -3.86 -18.83
C ILE A 29 4.94 -3.62 -17.34
N TYR A 30 5.15 -2.41 -16.84
CA TYR A 30 4.83 -2.04 -15.45
C TYR A 30 3.34 -2.21 -15.14
N SER A 31 2.47 -1.78 -16.07
CA SER A 31 1.02 -1.90 -15.91
C SER A 31 0.56 -3.36 -15.80
N ALA A 32 1.18 -4.28 -16.52
CA ALA A 32 0.87 -5.71 -16.41
C ALA A 32 1.18 -6.24 -15.00
N ALA A 33 2.33 -5.87 -14.42
CA ALA A 33 2.71 -6.24 -13.06
C ALA A 33 1.75 -5.65 -12.01
N THR A 34 1.47 -4.34 -12.10
CA THR A 34 0.63 -3.66 -11.11
C THR A 34 -0.81 -4.12 -11.13
N ARG A 35 -1.38 -4.52 -12.27
CA ARG A 35 -2.72 -5.10 -12.35
C ARG A 35 -2.88 -6.33 -11.47
N ILE A 36 -1.88 -7.22 -11.42
CA ILE A 36 -1.92 -8.42 -10.57
C ILE A 36 -1.81 -8.05 -9.10
N SER A 37 -0.96 -7.10 -8.73
CA SER A 37 -0.78 -6.72 -7.34
C SER A 37 -1.91 -5.84 -6.80
N GLU A 38 -2.47 -4.95 -7.61
CA GLU A 38 -3.54 -4.03 -7.20
C GLU A 38 -4.92 -4.71 -7.11
N VAL A 39 -5.12 -5.85 -7.77
CA VAL A 39 -6.41 -6.57 -7.68
C VAL A 39 -6.78 -6.93 -6.25
N TRP A 40 -5.79 -7.07 -5.37
CA TRP A 40 -6.01 -7.40 -3.96
C TRP A 40 -6.41 -6.21 -3.09
N TYR A 41 -6.30 -4.97 -3.59
CA TYR A 41 -6.49 -3.75 -2.82
C TYR A 41 -7.92 -3.54 -2.31
N PHE A 42 -8.90 -4.25 -2.85
CA PHE A 42 -10.27 -4.21 -2.33
C PHE A 42 -10.45 -4.97 -1.01
N ILE A 43 -9.60 -5.99 -0.74
CA ILE A 43 -9.74 -6.87 0.44
C ILE A 43 -9.73 -6.10 1.76
N PRO A 44 -8.73 -5.26 2.07
CA PRO A 44 -8.70 -4.55 3.34
C PRO A 44 -9.89 -3.59 3.47
N ALA A 45 -10.37 -2.98 2.40
CA ALA A 45 -11.51 -2.09 2.45
C ALA A 45 -12.79 -2.81 2.89
N VAL A 46 -13.05 -4.01 2.36
CA VAL A 46 -14.21 -4.84 2.74
C VAL A 46 -14.11 -5.29 4.20
N ILE A 47 -12.95 -5.79 4.62
CA ILE A 47 -12.74 -6.24 6.01
C ILE A 47 -12.90 -5.07 6.98
N VAL A 48 -12.21 -3.97 6.72
CA VAL A 48 -12.24 -2.79 7.59
C VAL A 48 -13.65 -2.21 7.69
N SER A 49 -14.40 -2.11 6.57
CA SER A 49 -15.78 -1.63 6.62
C SER A 49 -16.68 -2.49 7.51
N SER A 50 -16.49 -3.81 7.48
CA SER A 50 -17.27 -4.76 8.28
C SER A 50 -16.97 -4.67 9.78
N VAL A 51 -15.70 -4.47 10.16
CA VAL A 51 -15.29 -4.48 11.58
C VAL A 51 -15.24 -3.08 12.23
N SER A 52 -15.20 -2.01 11.44
CA SER A 52 -15.12 -0.63 11.94
C SER A 52 -16.16 -0.28 13.00
N PRO A 53 -17.47 -0.58 12.83
CA PRO A 53 -18.46 -0.25 13.85
C PRO A 53 -18.15 -0.90 15.20
N SER A 54 -17.68 -2.14 15.18
CA SER A 54 -17.31 -2.90 16.37
C SER A 54 -16.09 -2.30 17.08
N ILE A 55 -15.10 -1.83 16.33
CA ILE A 55 -13.90 -1.19 16.90
C ILE A 55 -14.26 0.17 17.50
N ILE A 56 -15.05 0.98 16.79
CA ILE A 56 -15.51 2.29 17.27
C ILE A 56 -16.35 2.14 18.55
N ALA A 57 -17.25 1.15 18.61
CA ALA A 57 -18.04 0.87 19.81
C ALA A 57 -17.15 0.43 20.99
N ALA A 58 -16.07 -0.31 20.74
CA ALA A 58 -15.15 -0.75 21.78
C ALA A 58 -14.46 0.40 22.51
N LYS A 59 -14.25 1.56 21.85
CA LYS A 59 -13.69 2.77 22.50
C LYS A 59 -14.54 3.23 23.67
N LYS A 60 -15.87 3.11 23.57
CA LYS A 60 -16.81 3.47 24.65
C LYS A 60 -16.78 2.47 25.81
N MET A 61 -16.34 1.25 25.56
CA MET A 61 -16.26 0.17 26.57
C MET A 61 -14.92 0.18 27.32
N GLY A 62 -13.89 0.83 26.78
CA GLY A 62 -12.58 1.00 27.40
C GLY A 62 -11.42 0.90 26.42
N GLU A 63 -10.35 1.59 26.76
CA GLU A 63 -9.13 1.68 25.96
C GLU A 63 -8.50 0.29 25.69
N GLY A 64 -8.48 -0.59 26.69
CA GLY A 64 -7.89 -1.93 26.56
C GLY A 64 -8.56 -2.76 25.46
N LEU A 65 -9.90 -2.84 25.50
CA LEU A 65 -10.68 -3.57 24.48
C LEU A 65 -10.53 -2.94 23.09
N TYR A 66 -10.51 -1.61 23.01
CA TYR A 66 -10.32 -0.88 21.77
C TYR A 66 -9.01 -1.22 21.08
N TYR A 67 -7.88 -1.10 21.78
CA TYR A 67 -6.58 -1.41 21.20
C TYR A 67 -6.38 -2.91 20.95
N GLN A 68 -6.97 -3.78 21.76
CA GLN A 68 -6.98 -5.23 21.48
C GLN A 68 -7.68 -5.56 20.16
N ARG A 69 -8.82 -4.90 19.85
CA ARG A 69 -9.52 -5.11 18.57
C ARG A 69 -8.73 -4.52 17.40
N LEU A 70 -8.09 -3.37 17.57
CA LEU A 70 -7.19 -2.79 16.57
C LEU A 70 -6.01 -3.73 16.28
N GLN A 71 -5.37 -4.29 17.32
CA GLN A 71 -4.27 -5.25 17.14
C GLN A 71 -4.73 -6.49 16.36
N ARG A 72 -5.90 -7.05 16.70
CA ARG A 72 -6.47 -8.19 15.96
C ARG A 72 -6.71 -7.85 14.49
N LEU A 73 -7.20 -6.63 14.20
CA LEU A 73 -7.37 -6.17 12.84
C LEU A 73 -6.03 -6.08 12.11
N PHE A 74 -5.00 -5.45 12.72
CA PHE A 74 -3.68 -5.36 12.11
C PHE A 74 -3.06 -6.74 11.88
N ASN A 75 -3.15 -7.66 12.83
CA ASN A 75 -2.64 -9.03 12.67
C ASN A 75 -3.33 -9.77 11.52
N LEU A 76 -4.67 -9.67 11.41
CA LEU A 76 -5.42 -10.26 10.31
C LEU A 76 -5.00 -9.68 8.96
N ILE A 77 -4.92 -8.37 8.87
CA ILE A 77 -4.60 -7.64 7.63
C ILE A 77 -3.15 -7.91 7.21
N ALA A 78 -2.20 -7.91 8.14
CA ALA A 78 -0.81 -8.26 7.86
C ALA A 78 -0.67 -9.73 7.43
N GLY A 79 -1.32 -10.65 8.13
CA GLY A 79 -1.33 -12.06 7.77
C GLY A 79 -1.87 -12.31 6.35
N LEU A 80 -2.97 -11.65 5.97
CA LEU A 80 -3.51 -11.71 4.61
C LEU A 80 -2.55 -11.11 3.57
N ALA A 81 -1.92 -9.98 3.88
CA ALA A 81 -0.94 -9.38 2.98
C ALA A 81 0.26 -10.31 2.74
N PHE A 82 0.80 -10.96 3.79
CA PHE A 82 1.86 -11.96 3.66
C PHE A 82 1.41 -13.20 2.88
N ALA A 83 0.18 -13.68 3.14
CA ALA A 83 -0.38 -14.82 2.42
C ALA A 83 -0.55 -14.56 0.92
N ILE A 84 -0.67 -13.30 0.50
CA ILE A 84 -0.71 -12.88 -0.89
C ILE A 84 0.71 -12.60 -1.42
N ALA A 85 1.52 -11.83 -0.68
CA ALA A 85 2.80 -11.34 -1.17
C ALA A 85 3.83 -12.47 -1.33
N ILE A 86 3.91 -13.38 -0.36
CA ILE A 86 4.91 -14.47 -0.39
C ILE A 86 4.69 -15.38 -1.61
N PRO A 87 3.51 -16.01 -1.83
CA PRO A 87 3.31 -16.84 -3.00
C PRO A 87 3.48 -16.07 -4.31
N THR A 88 2.96 -14.83 -4.39
CA THR A 88 3.06 -14.03 -5.61
C THR A 88 4.50 -13.70 -5.96
N THR A 89 5.38 -13.50 -4.97
CA THR A 89 6.81 -13.26 -5.21
C THR A 89 7.45 -14.43 -5.93
N PHE A 90 7.21 -15.67 -5.46
CA PHE A 90 7.77 -16.88 -6.08
C PHE A 90 7.08 -17.26 -7.41
N LEU A 91 5.79 -16.96 -7.51
CA LEU A 91 4.97 -17.27 -8.69
C LEU A 91 4.89 -16.10 -9.69
N SER A 92 5.66 -15.01 -9.49
CA SER A 92 5.58 -13.82 -10.33
C SER A 92 5.79 -14.11 -11.80
N ARG A 93 6.82 -14.92 -12.16
CA ARG A 93 7.10 -15.29 -13.54
C ARG A 93 6.00 -16.17 -14.16
N PRO A 94 5.60 -17.32 -13.59
CA PRO A 94 4.52 -18.11 -14.15
C PRO A 94 3.19 -17.35 -14.25
N LEU A 95 2.87 -16.47 -13.29
CA LEU A 95 1.68 -15.64 -13.35
C LEU A 95 1.72 -14.66 -14.54
N ILE A 96 2.83 -13.95 -14.73
CA ILE A 96 2.98 -13.04 -15.87
C ILE A 96 2.91 -13.79 -17.19
N LEU A 97 3.62 -14.91 -17.33
CA LEU A 97 3.61 -15.68 -18.56
C LEU A 97 2.23 -16.25 -18.90
N LEU A 98 1.52 -16.72 -17.88
CA LEU A 98 0.17 -17.28 -18.05
C LEU A 98 -0.85 -16.23 -18.46
N LEU A 99 -0.78 -15.02 -17.87
CA LEU A 99 -1.81 -13.99 -18.06
C LEU A 99 -1.52 -13.03 -19.22
N PHE A 100 -0.24 -12.78 -19.52
CA PHE A 100 0.18 -11.77 -20.50
C PHE A 100 1.10 -12.32 -21.60
N GLY A 101 1.64 -13.53 -21.46
CA GLY A 101 2.55 -14.16 -22.41
C GLY A 101 4.02 -13.71 -22.29
N GLU A 102 4.88 -14.31 -23.11
CA GLU A 102 6.34 -14.11 -23.08
C GLU A 102 6.78 -12.66 -23.33
N SER A 103 6.04 -11.90 -24.13
CA SER A 103 6.34 -10.49 -24.40
C SER A 103 6.35 -9.62 -23.14
N TYR A 104 5.71 -10.06 -22.07
CA TYR A 104 5.64 -9.37 -20.79
C TYR A 104 6.57 -10.01 -19.72
N ALA A 105 7.45 -10.92 -20.07
CA ALA A 105 8.34 -11.60 -19.12
C ALA A 105 9.12 -10.64 -18.20
N ALA A 106 9.49 -9.46 -18.71
CA ALA A 106 10.14 -8.38 -17.96
C ALA A 106 9.28 -7.77 -16.82
N ALA A 107 7.96 -8.02 -16.80
CA ALA A 107 7.07 -7.62 -15.71
C ALA A 107 7.22 -8.49 -14.45
N SER A 108 7.83 -9.67 -14.56
CA SER A 108 7.95 -10.62 -13.45
C SER A 108 8.74 -10.07 -12.25
N PRO A 109 9.96 -9.52 -12.40
CA PRO A 109 10.67 -8.91 -11.28
C PRO A 109 9.95 -7.66 -10.73
N ILE A 110 9.24 -6.92 -11.58
CA ILE A 110 8.44 -5.77 -11.16
C ILE A 110 7.31 -6.23 -10.23
N LEU A 111 6.58 -7.29 -10.62
CA LEU A 111 5.52 -7.87 -9.79
C LEU A 111 6.06 -8.39 -8.46
N ALA A 112 7.20 -9.12 -8.48
CA ALA A 112 7.82 -9.67 -7.29
C ALA A 112 8.20 -8.60 -6.25
N ILE A 113 8.54 -7.39 -6.70
CA ILE A 113 8.83 -6.24 -5.84
C ILE A 113 7.54 -5.53 -5.45
N HIS A 114 6.72 -5.16 -6.45
CA HIS A 114 5.54 -4.32 -6.25
C HIS A 114 4.49 -4.95 -5.33
N ILE A 115 4.39 -6.29 -5.30
CA ILE A 115 3.41 -6.97 -4.44
C ILE A 115 3.62 -6.66 -2.95
N TRP A 116 4.84 -6.34 -2.51
CA TRP A 116 5.13 -5.95 -1.13
C TRP A 116 4.54 -4.59 -0.72
N ALA A 117 4.16 -3.76 -1.69
CA ALA A 117 3.39 -2.55 -1.41
C ALA A 117 2.03 -2.88 -0.78
N THR A 118 1.46 -4.06 -1.09
CA THR A 118 0.20 -4.56 -0.55
C THR A 118 0.21 -4.58 0.98
N LEU A 119 1.31 -5.00 1.63
CA LEU A 119 1.42 -5.04 3.08
C LEU A 119 1.18 -3.66 3.70
N PHE A 120 1.91 -2.66 3.23
CA PHE A 120 1.83 -1.31 3.80
C PHE A 120 0.56 -0.57 3.38
N TYR A 121 0.06 -0.81 2.16
CA TYR A 121 -1.25 -0.32 1.73
C TYR A 121 -2.37 -0.87 2.63
N PHE A 122 -2.37 -2.16 2.89
CA PHE A 122 -3.35 -2.84 3.74
C PHE A 122 -3.32 -2.29 5.17
N LEU A 123 -2.14 -2.14 5.76
CA LEU A 123 -1.96 -1.53 7.08
C LEU A 123 -2.44 -0.08 7.11
N GLY A 124 -2.23 0.68 6.03
CA GLY A 124 -2.73 2.05 5.89
C GLY A 124 -4.26 2.12 5.92
N ILE A 125 -4.95 1.22 5.22
CA ILE A 125 -6.42 1.11 5.23
C ILE A 125 -6.93 0.67 6.61
N ALA A 126 -6.23 -0.27 7.27
CA ALA A 126 -6.59 -0.76 8.60
C ALA A 126 -6.53 0.31 9.70
N GLN A 127 -5.85 1.44 9.48
CA GLN A 127 -5.86 2.59 10.38
C GLN A 127 -7.17 3.39 10.34
N GLY A 128 -8.06 3.14 9.36
CA GLY A 128 -9.30 3.89 9.15
C GLY A 128 -10.16 4.05 10.42
N PRO A 129 -10.54 2.97 11.12
CA PRO A 129 -11.33 3.03 12.34
C PRO A 129 -10.67 3.89 13.44
N TRP A 130 -9.35 3.80 13.58
CA TRP A 130 -8.59 4.62 14.52
C TRP A 130 -8.61 6.10 14.14
N ASN A 131 -8.36 6.44 12.87
CA ASN A 131 -8.40 7.82 12.38
C ASN A 131 -9.77 8.48 12.63
N ILE A 132 -10.86 7.72 12.43
CA ILE A 132 -12.24 8.19 12.66
C ILE A 132 -12.48 8.41 14.16
N THR A 133 -12.13 7.41 14.98
CA THR A 133 -12.41 7.43 16.43
C THR A 133 -11.64 8.53 17.14
N GLU A 134 -10.40 8.80 16.74
CA GLU A 134 -9.55 9.84 17.35
C GLU A 134 -9.70 11.22 16.67
N GLY A 135 -10.54 11.34 15.63
CA GLY A 135 -10.74 12.61 14.92
C GLY A 135 -9.51 13.06 14.12
N LEU A 136 -8.66 12.14 13.66
CA LEU A 136 -7.36 12.42 13.06
C LEU A 136 -7.37 12.32 11.52
N MET A 137 -8.47 12.71 10.87
CA MET A 137 -8.58 12.67 9.40
C MET A 137 -7.53 13.56 8.71
N ASN A 138 -7.18 14.71 9.30
CA ASN A 138 -6.11 15.58 8.79
C ASN A 138 -4.73 14.89 8.83
N LEU A 139 -4.48 14.03 9.82
CA LEU A 139 -3.25 13.26 9.90
C LEU A 139 -3.20 12.19 8.80
N SER A 140 -4.33 11.55 8.50
CA SER A 140 -4.48 10.64 7.38
C SER A 140 -4.15 11.32 6.05
N LEU A 141 -4.68 12.53 5.82
CA LEU A 141 -4.36 13.32 4.62
C LEU A 141 -2.87 13.66 4.54
N LYS A 142 -2.25 14.10 5.64
CA LYS A 142 -0.79 14.38 5.67
C LYS A 142 0.03 13.16 5.30
N ARG A 143 -0.33 11.96 5.79
CA ARG A 143 0.36 10.71 5.44
C ARG A 143 0.22 10.38 3.95
N THR A 144 -0.97 10.56 3.39
CA THR A 144 -1.19 10.38 1.94
C THR A 144 -0.32 11.33 1.12
N LEU A 145 -0.21 12.60 1.54
CA LEU A 145 0.68 13.57 0.88
C LEU A 145 2.16 13.20 1.02
N ILE A 146 2.59 12.71 2.18
CA ILE A 146 3.97 12.21 2.37
C ILE A 146 4.23 11.03 1.42
N THR A 147 3.32 10.06 1.36
CA THR A 147 3.43 8.93 0.41
C THR A 147 3.59 9.44 -1.02
N ALA A 148 2.76 10.41 -1.41
CA ALA A 148 2.79 11.03 -2.73
C ALA A 148 4.13 11.68 -3.05
N MET A 149 4.60 12.54 -2.15
CA MET A 149 5.85 13.27 -2.34
C MET A 149 7.06 12.31 -2.42
N VAL A 150 7.13 11.34 -1.51
CA VAL A 150 8.21 10.34 -1.50
C VAL A 150 8.19 9.53 -2.80
N ASN A 151 7.00 9.09 -3.25
CA ASN A 151 6.86 8.35 -4.50
C ASN A 151 7.36 9.15 -5.70
N ILE A 152 6.92 10.40 -5.87
CA ILE A 152 7.34 11.26 -6.98
C ILE A 152 8.85 11.50 -6.94
N ILE A 153 9.42 11.85 -5.78
CA ILE A 153 10.86 12.09 -5.64
C ILE A 153 11.67 10.84 -6.00
N LEU A 154 11.27 9.69 -5.48
CA LEU A 154 11.95 8.43 -5.77
C LEU A 154 11.80 8.02 -7.24
N ASN A 155 10.63 8.24 -7.83
CA ASN A 155 10.41 7.97 -9.25
C ASN A 155 11.32 8.82 -10.15
N LEU A 156 11.50 10.11 -9.84
CA LEU A 156 12.42 10.98 -10.59
C LEU A 156 13.87 10.49 -10.56
N ILE A 157 14.26 9.81 -9.49
CA ILE A 157 15.62 9.27 -9.31
C ILE A 157 15.75 7.86 -9.88
N LEU A 158 14.79 6.98 -9.57
CA LEU A 158 14.92 5.54 -9.82
C LEU A 158 14.39 5.10 -11.18
N ILE A 159 13.42 5.80 -11.76
CA ILE A 159 12.90 5.46 -13.09
C ILE A 159 13.97 5.60 -14.17
N PRO A 160 14.77 6.68 -14.24
CA PRO A 160 15.84 6.80 -15.24
C PRO A 160 16.91 5.70 -15.14
N LEU A 161 17.12 5.16 -13.93
CA LEU A 161 18.16 4.16 -13.68
C LEU A 161 17.67 2.72 -13.86
N TYR A 162 16.41 2.44 -13.47
CA TYR A 162 15.89 1.08 -13.33
C TYR A 162 14.52 0.88 -13.99
N ALA A 163 14.02 1.86 -14.72
CA ALA A 163 12.72 1.83 -15.40
C ALA A 163 11.59 1.31 -14.48
N GLY A 164 10.82 0.30 -14.89
CA GLY A 164 9.70 -0.25 -14.14
C GLY A 164 10.08 -0.84 -12.76
N ILE A 165 11.29 -1.37 -12.62
CA ILE A 165 11.80 -1.83 -11.31
C ILE A 165 11.96 -0.64 -10.37
N GLY A 166 12.50 0.48 -10.86
CA GLY A 166 12.63 1.71 -10.11
C GLY A 166 11.29 2.23 -9.61
N ALA A 167 10.28 2.23 -10.46
CA ALA A 167 8.90 2.60 -10.08
C ALA A 167 8.33 1.69 -8.99
N ALA A 168 8.53 0.34 -9.09
CA ALA A 168 8.07 -0.60 -8.08
C ALA A 168 8.74 -0.36 -6.73
N ILE A 169 10.05 -0.14 -6.70
CA ILE A 169 10.80 0.20 -5.46
C ILE A 169 10.29 1.52 -4.88
N SER A 170 10.06 2.54 -5.71
CA SER A 170 9.51 3.83 -5.29
C SER A 170 8.14 3.66 -4.61
N THR A 171 7.26 2.85 -5.20
CA THR A 171 5.93 2.58 -4.66
C THR A 171 6.00 1.88 -3.30
N VAL A 172 6.76 0.80 -3.18
CA VAL A 172 6.93 0.08 -1.90
C VAL A 172 7.48 1.03 -0.83
N THR A 173 8.57 1.74 -1.14
CA THR A 173 9.23 2.65 -0.19
C THR A 173 8.30 3.79 0.24
N SER A 174 7.53 4.36 -0.68
CA SER A 174 6.60 5.44 -0.37
C SER A 174 5.47 4.98 0.58
N TYR A 175 4.93 3.77 0.40
CA TYR A 175 3.95 3.21 1.32
C TYR A 175 4.57 2.89 2.69
N VAL A 176 5.80 2.38 2.74
CA VAL A 176 6.55 2.21 4.01
C VAL A 176 6.65 3.56 4.73
N CYS A 177 7.06 4.61 4.04
CA CYS A 177 7.20 5.94 4.65
C CYS A 177 5.87 6.51 5.12
N GLY A 178 4.83 6.51 4.29
CA GLY A 178 3.57 7.18 4.60
C GLY A 178 2.61 6.37 5.47
N ALA A 179 2.48 5.05 5.24
CA ALA A 179 1.52 4.23 5.98
C ALA A 179 2.09 3.64 7.29
N PHE A 180 3.42 3.50 7.39
CA PHE A 180 4.09 2.88 8.54
C PHE A 180 4.98 3.88 9.29
N LEU A 181 6.07 4.37 8.69
CA LEU A 181 7.06 5.20 9.39
C LEU A 181 6.51 6.58 9.81
N ALA A 182 5.63 7.19 9.04
CA ALA A 182 5.01 8.46 9.39
C ALA A 182 4.22 8.42 10.71
N ASN A 183 3.85 7.22 11.19
CA ASN A 183 3.20 7.06 12.48
C ASN A 183 4.13 7.34 13.68
N ILE A 184 5.46 7.30 13.48
CA ILE A 184 6.44 7.61 14.54
C ILE A 184 6.47 9.11 14.86
N ILE A 185 6.22 9.95 13.85
CA ILE A 185 6.43 11.41 13.93
C ILE A 185 5.46 12.08 14.92
N ASN A 186 4.24 11.56 15.04
CA ASN A 186 3.21 12.14 15.89
C ASN A 186 2.98 11.27 17.13
N ASP A 187 3.05 11.86 18.33
CA ASP A 187 2.89 11.14 19.60
C ASP A 187 1.58 10.34 19.68
N LYS A 188 0.48 10.89 19.13
CA LYS A 188 -0.82 10.20 19.10
C LYS A 188 -0.78 8.94 18.22
N SER A 189 -0.05 8.96 17.10
CA SER A 189 0.04 7.83 16.18
C SER A 189 1.17 6.84 16.50
N ARG A 190 2.08 7.19 17.40
CA ARG A 190 3.21 6.30 17.78
C ARG A 190 2.72 4.94 18.29
N ARG A 191 1.60 4.91 19.02
CA ARG A 191 1.01 3.63 19.44
C ARG A 191 0.56 2.76 18.26
N ILE A 192 0.03 3.38 17.19
CA ILE A 192 -0.33 2.66 15.96
C ILE A 192 0.90 2.08 15.28
N PHE A 193 2.01 2.81 15.26
CA PHE A 193 3.28 2.28 14.75
C PHE A 193 3.65 0.97 15.46
N PHE A 194 3.58 0.92 16.80
CA PHE A 194 3.92 -0.29 17.55
C PHE A 194 2.95 -1.44 17.26
N LEU A 195 1.63 -1.17 17.17
CA LEU A 195 0.63 -2.18 16.81
C LEU A 195 0.88 -2.75 15.40
N GLN A 196 1.25 -1.90 14.45
CA GLN A 196 1.62 -2.35 13.11
C GLN A 196 2.92 -3.14 13.10
N ALA A 197 3.94 -2.68 13.83
CA ALA A 197 5.21 -3.39 13.97
C ALA A 197 5.00 -4.78 14.55
N GLU A 198 4.24 -4.91 15.65
CA GLU A 198 3.90 -6.19 16.27
C GLU A 198 3.12 -7.14 15.33
N SER A 199 2.39 -6.59 14.36
CA SER A 199 1.69 -7.41 13.36
C SER A 199 2.57 -7.91 12.22
N ILE A 200 3.75 -7.30 12.03
CA ILE A 200 4.71 -7.64 10.98
C ILE A 200 5.78 -8.61 11.49
N PHE A 201 6.20 -8.46 12.75
CA PHE A 201 7.29 -9.18 13.42
C PHE A 201 6.77 -10.09 14.53
#